data_16f27098d595b62584ddb627b46b4298
#
_entry.id   16f27098d595b62584ddb627b46b4298
#
_cell.length_a   1.000
_cell.length_b   1.000
_cell.length_c   1.000
_cell.angle_alpha   90.00
_cell.angle_beta   90.00
_cell.angle_gamma   90.00
#
_symmetry.space_group_name_H-M   'P 1'
#
loop_
_entity.id
_entity.type
_entity.pdbx_description
1 polymer ?
#
loop_
_entity_poly.entity_id
_entity_poly.type
_entity_poly.pdbx_seq_one_letter_code
_entity_poly.pdbx_strand_id
1 'polypeptide(L)'
;MKQISRRTVLKGTAAAMAISAFAGPAFAQGIDELVIAYNVNLPSWDPTVGPSAVNPTIQGIYQSVFDQFILQQPDLSPAPGLLTEWGWNDDKTKVMMTVREGVTWHDGSPFTAEDVAWSLTRAADEKTGNPIQFIWSTLANIKAEGNVVTADVARFEPTIFKWMYFLTGYVLPKAYYEKVGAEGFEAAPIGTGPYMVDKFERNAFVRLKANPNYWGGKPDFETVTIKFVTDAASRVAEIESGNAHVTLEMPYEEYDRLKGGNGIVGTAAPISDIGMIFLNDIDAMLDPNVRMAAAMSIDKQLIIDRLLSGYGVAIDTLQTPEYEAYDASIKVPYDPEKAKELLAASGYSPENPVKFKIQTTRGFKPKDYEMIQAIVGLWRKIGIEAEIEVYEIAKHYELRAADQLAPAAFYNWGNSVADPTTSTGFAMFGPSPHSVWDGEDLIGMIGPLWGEGDEEKRIAGWKAVDKYIADNALVIPLLQYVQPILHADGVAVTPHASGALLPHLMKRAS
;
A
#
# COMPACT_ATOMS: atom_id res chain seq x y z
N MET A 1 45.27 70.25 15.52
CA MET A 1 43.98 69.71 15.13
C MET A 1 43.76 70.03 13.64
N LYS A 2 43.99 69.04 12.73
CA LYS A 2 43.76 69.23 11.30
C LYS A 2 42.56 68.35 10.94
N GLN A 3 41.51 68.98 10.43
CA GLN A 3 40.31 68.30 9.95
C GLN A 3 40.67 67.46 8.71
N ILE A 4 40.34 66.15 8.76
CA ILE A 4 40.46 65.27 7.58
C ILE A 4 39.12 65.31 6.87
N SER A 5 39.16 65.74 5.63
CA SER A 5 38.04 65.93 4.72
C SER A 5 37.42 64.59 4.30
N ARG A 6 36.07 64.53 4.33
CA ARG A 6 35.22 63.41 3.95
C ARG A 6 35.21 63.00 2.44
N ARG A 7 36.21 63.41 1.67
CA ARG A 7 36.21 63.21 0.20
C ARG A 7 37.21 62.19 -0.35
N THR A 8 37.91 61.44 0.49
CA THR A 8 38.97 60.52 0.05
C THR A 8 38.71 59.03 0.35
N VAL A 9 37.48 58.58 0.55
CA VAL A 9 37.15 57.15 0.79
C VAL A 9 36.10 56.62 -0.23
N LEU A 10 36.16 57.13 -1.45
CA LEU A 10 35.27 56.67 -2.52
C LEU A 10 36.06 56.33 -3.80
N LYS A 11 37.14 55.58 -3.68
CA LYS A 11 37.78 54.92 -4.83
C LYS A 11 38.47 53.65 -4.32
N GLY A 12 37.88 52.52 -4.60
CA GLY A 12 38.57 51.25 -4.49
C GLY A 12 37.86 50.17 -3.67
N THR A 13 36.69 49.73 -4.11
CA THR A 13 36.25 48.33 -3.97
C THR A 13 35.14 48.07 -5.00
N ALA A 14 35.56 47.81 -6.24
CA ALA A 14 34.76 47.00 -7.12
C ALA A 14 34.84 45.58 -6.58
N ALA A 15 34.00 45.28 -5.61
CA ALA A 15 33.74 43.90 -5.19
C ALA A 15 33.06 43.22 -6.37
N ALA A 16 33.76 42.29 -7.00
CA ALA A 16 33.18 41.33 -7.90
C ALA A 16 32.01 40.63 -7.13
N MET A 17 30.77 40.97 -7.46
CA MET A 17 29.65 40.12 -7.20
C MET A 17 29.90 38.85 -8.00
N ALA A 18 30.45 37.83 -7.36
CA ALA A 18 30.35 36.48 -7.84
C ALA A 18 28.86 36.19 -7.91
N ILE A 19 28.31 36.16 -9.11
CA ILE A 19 27.06 35.50 -9.41
C ILE A 19 27.34 34.08 -9.03
N SER A 20 26.87 33.68 -7.83
CA SER A 20 26.68 32.28 -7.47
C SER A 20 25.65 31.77 -8.50
N ALA A 21 26.15 31.22 -9.59
CA ALA A 21 25.35 30.37 -10.41
C ALA A 21 24.79 29.35 -9.41
N PHE A 22 23.48 29.32 -9.22
CA PHE A 22 22.82 28.19 -8.60
C PHE A 22 23.22 26.99 -9.45
N ALA A 23 24.24 26.26 -8.99
CA ALA A 23 24.53 24.95 -9.50
C ALA A 23 23.26 24.14 -9.14
N GLY A 24 22.51 23.75 -10.16
CA GLY A 24 21.47 22.78 -9.99
C GLY A 24 22.04 21.53 -9.32
N PRO A 25 21.21 20.68 -8.73
CA PRO A 25 21.67 19.49 -8.02
C PRO A 25 22.62 18.72 -8.94
N ALA A 26 23.85 18.51 -8.48
CA ALA A 26 24.89 17.85 -9.26
C ALA A 26 24.69 16.32 -9.24
N PHE A 27 23.64 15.81 -9.88
CA PHE A 27 23.50 14.39 -10.18
C PHE A 27 24.47 13.89 -11.26
N ALA A 28 25.32 14.77 -11.80
CA ALA A 28 26.22 14.50 -12.92
C ALA A 28 27.46 13.63 -12.58
N GLN A 29 27.69 13.25 -11.32
CA GLN A 29 28.72 12.28 -10.94
C GLN A 29 28.03 10.98 -10.56
N GLY A 30 28.63 9.83 -10.89
CA GLY A 30 28.04 8.51 -10.63
C GLY A 30 27.55 8.39 -9.17
N ILE A 31 26.34 7.88 -9.00
CA ILE A 31 25.74 7.73 -7.67
C ILE A 31 26.42 6.55 -6.96
N ASP A 32 27.32 6.82 -6.01
CA ASP A 32 28.01 5.78 -5.23
C ASP A 32 27.10 5.18 -4.17
N GLU A 33 26.28 6.02 -3.53
CA GLU A 33 25.32 5.65 -2.51
C GLU A 33 23.92 6.14 -2.92
N LEU A 34 22.95 5.22 -3.00
CA LEU A 34 21.56 5.57 -3.25
C LEU A 34 20.93 6.12 -1.97
N VAL A 35 20.45 7.35 -1.98
CA VAL A 35 19.76 7.98 -0.86
C VAL A 35 18.27 8.10 -1.18
N ILE A 36 17.41 7.55 -0.32
CA ILE A 36 15.95 7.56 -0.45
C ILE A 36 15.36 8.37 0.70
N ALA A 37 14.60 9.41 0.42
CA ALA A 37 13.77 10.08 1.42
C ALA A 37 12.40 9.39 1.50
N TYR A 38 12.18 8.65 2.60
CA TYR A 38 11.04 7.76 2.77
C TYR A 38 10.02 8.33 3.76
N ASN A 39 8.75 8.09 3.54
CA ASN A 39 7.63 8.74 4.23
C ASN A 39 7.25 8.10 5.58
N VAL A 40 7.95 7.07 6.04
CA VAL A 40 7.62 6.32 7.25
C VAL A 40 8.86 6.00 8.07
N ASN A 41 8.69 5.86 9.39
CA ASN A 41 9.69 5.32 10.29
C ASN A 41 9.63 3.78 10.33
N LEU A 42 10.74 3.16 10.76
CA LEU A 42 10.81 1.73 11.03
C LEU A 42 10.76 1.49 12.55
N PRO A 43 9.64 1.04 13.11
CA PRO A 43 9.51 0.84 14.57
C PRO A 43 10.21 -0.42 15.07
N SER A 44 10.24 -1.49 14.28
CA SER A 44 10.81 -2.80 14.62
C SER A 44 11.44 -3.46 13.40
N TRP A 45 12.45 -4.29 13.64
CA TRP A 45 13.08 -5.14 12.63
C TRP A 45 12.44 -6.52 12.49
N ASP A 46 11.55 -6.93 13.39
CA ASP A 46 10.82 -8.18 13.18
C ASP A 46 9.64 -7.94 12.23
N PRO A 47 9.70 -8.43 10.97
CA PRO A 47 8.68 -8.17 9.96
C PRO A 47 7.42 -9.03 10.15
N THR A 48 7.36 -9.82 11.22
CA THR A 48 6.29 -10.81 11.42
C THR A 48 5.43 -10.53 12.66
N VAL A 49 5.79 -9.54 13.48
CA VAL A 49 5.07 -9.24 14.73
C VAL A 49 4.75 -7.75 14.88
N GLY A 50 3.71 -7.48 15.66
CA GLY A 50 3.28 -6.12 15.99
C GLY A 50 2.67 -5.33 14.82
N PRO A 51 2.24 -4.08 15.08
CA PRO A 51 1.53 -3.28 14.07
C PRO A 51 2.36 -2.94 12.83
N SER A 52 3.69 -2.88 12.93
CA SER A 52 4.58 -2.61 11.79
C SER A 52 4.57 -3.73 10.76
N ALA A 53 4.37 -4.97 11.19
CA ALA A 53 4.34 -6.12 10.30
C ALA A 53 3.19 -6.09 9.27
N VAL A 54 2.11 -5.38 9.59
CA VAL A 54 0.95 -5.20 8.70
C VAL A 54 0.86 -3.80 8.08
N ASN A 55 1.92 -2.99 8.18
CA ASN A 55 1.98 -1.69 7.50
C ASN A 55 2.56 -1.86 6.08
N PRO A 56 1.77 -1.67 5.01
CA PRO A 56 2.24 -1.86 3.63
C PRO A 56 3.40 -0.93 3.26
N THR A 57 3.43 0.27 3.82
CA THR A 57 4.46 1.27 3.50
C THR A 57 5.86 0.84 3.95
N ILE A 58 5.98 0.08 5.06
CA ILE A 58 7.27 -0.39 5.59
C ILE A 58 7.84 -1.57 4.78
N GLN A 59 7.00 -2.27 4.01
CA GLN A 59 7.40 -3.51 3.33
C GLN A 59 8.63 -3.35 2.45
N GLY A 60 8.81 -2.20 1.79
CA GLY A 60 10.01 -1.93 0.98
C GLY A 60 11.31 -1.96 1.78
N ILE A 61 11.27 -1.58 3.07
CA ILE A 61 12.43 -1.66 3.97
C ILE A 61 12.66 -3.12 4.38
N TYR A 62 11.61 -3.83 4.77
CA TYR A 62 11.73 -5.25 5.14
C TYR A 62 12.24 -6.10 3.99
N GLN A 63 11.68 -5.95 2.78
CA GLN A 63 12.11 -6.69 1.58
C GLN A 63 13.53 -6.30 1.11
N SER A 64 14.11 -5.22 1.61
CA SER A 64 15.53 -4.94 1.40
C SER A 64 16.43 -5.88 2.21
N VAL A 65 15.98 -6.37 3.35
CA VAL A 65 16.79 -7.16 4.31
C VAL A 65 16.36 -8.62 4.38
N PHE A 66 15.06 -8.87 4.25
CA PHE A 66 14.47 -10.20 4.38
C PHE A 66 13.82 -10.63 3.07
N ASP A 67 13.91 -11.91 2.73
CA ASP A 67 13.09 -12.49 1.69
C ASP A 67 11.79 -13.04 2.25
N GLN A 68 10.74 -12.94 1.45
CA GLN A 68 9.47 -13.61 1.68
C GLN A 68 9.54 -15.08 1.23
N PHE A 69 8.58 -15.90 1.66
CA PHE A 69 8.50 -17.29 1.20
C PHE A 69 8.43 -17.37 -0.33
N ILE A 70 7.56 -16.56 -0.92
CA ILE A 70 7.33 -16.41 -2.36
C ILE A 70 7.65 -14.95 -2.72
N LEU A 71 8.19 -14.65 -3.87
CA LEU A 71 8.35 -13.27 -4.34
C LEU A 71 7.05 -12.74 -4.95
N GLN A 72 6.82 -11.44 -4.79
CA GLN A 72 5.79 -10.71 -5.53
C GLN A 72 6.44 -9.86 -6.61
N GLN A 73 5.98 -10.03 -7.85
CA GLN A 73 6.40 -9.22 -8.98
C GLN A 73 5.78 -7.80 -8.92
N PRO A 74 6.31 -6.83 -9.67
CA PRO A 74 5.75 -5.49 -9.72
C PRO A 74 4.26 -5.41 -10.11
N ASP A 75 3.73 -6.39 -10.83
CA ASP A 75 2.32 -6.53 -11.20
C ASP A 75 1.47 -7.35 -10.21
N LEU A 76 2.02 -7.62 -9.02
CA LEU A 76 1.49 -8.43 -7.93
C LEU A 76 1.45 -9.95 -8.20
N SER A 77 1.86 -10.42 -9.35
CA SER A 77 1.94 -11.86 -9.62
C SER A 77 3.00 -12.55 -8.76
N PRO A 78 2.80 -13.83 -8.38
CA PRO A 78 3.79 -14.60 -7.63
C PRO A 78 4.95 -15.04 -8.50
N ALA A 79 6.16 -15.13 -7.90
CA ALA A 79 7.34 -15.72 -8.52
C ALA A 79 8.15 -16.56 -7.52
N PRO A 80 8.93 -17.54 -7.99
CA PRO A 80 9.79 -18.34 -7.12
C PRO A 80 10.76 -17.48 -6.30
N GLY A 81 10.60 -17.50 -4.98
CA GLY A 81 11.44 -16.87 -3.97
C GLY A 81 12.29 -17.89 -3.20
N LEU A 82 12.22 -17.87 -1.87
CA LEU A 82 12.79 -18.91 -1.01
C LEU A 82 12.08 -20.26 -1.19
N LEU A 83 10.81 -20.24 -1.62
CA LEU A 83 10.12 -21.39 -2.17
C LEU A 83 10.26 -21.37 -3.70
N THR A 84 10.66 -22.51 -4.29
CA THR A 84 10.76 -22.68 -5.75
C THR A 84 9.50 -23.28 -6.35
N GLU A 85 8.79 -24.10 -5.56
CA GLU A 85 7.51 -24.71 -5.89
C GLU A 85 6.62 -24.75 -4.66
N TRP A 86 5.33 -24.61 -4.84
CA TRP A 86 4.33 -24.70 -3.76
C TRP A 86 2.97 -25.13 -4.33
N GLY A 87 2.18 -25.78 -3.50
CA GLY A 87 0.86 -26.21 -3.92
C GLY A 87 0.17 -27.09 -2.88
N TRP A 88 -1.08 -27.38 -3.21
CA TRP A 88 -1.90 -28.33 -2.47
C TRP A 88 -1.68 -29.74 -3.04
N ASN A 89 -1.85 -30.76 -2.19
CA ASN A 89 -2.10 -32.10 -2.71
C ASN A 89 -3.51 -32.19 -3.32
N ASP A 90 -3.83 -33.31 -4.00
CA ASP A 90 -5.06 -33.49 -4.80
C ASP A 90 -6.35 -33.28 -3.97
N ASP A 91 -6.37 -33.74 -2.72
CA ASP A 91 -7.51 -33.62 -1.81
C ASP A 91 -7.50 -32.36 -0.93
N LYS A 92 -6.51 -31.48 -1.12
CA LYS A 92 -6.32 -30.21 -0.37
C LYS A 92 -6.22 -30.36 1.14
N THR A 93 -5.79 -31.53 1.61
CA THR A 93 -5.54 -31.79 3.03
C THR A 93 -4.11 -31.46 3.46
N LYS A 94 -3.21 -31.24 2.49
CA LYS A 94 -1.80 -30.88 2.72
C LYS A 94 -1.32 -29.79 1.79
N VAL A 95 -0.38 -29.00 2.30
CA VAL A 95 0.46 -28.08 1.52
C VAL A 95 1.85 -28.70 1.38
N MET A 96 2.43 -28.58 0.18
CA MET A 96 3.78 -29.01 -0.14
C MET A 96 4.57 -27.83 -0.70
N MET A 97 5.80 -27.62 -0.20
CA MET A 97 6.64 -26.47 -0.53
C MET A 97 8.07 -26.96 -0.74
N THR A 98 8.67 -26.68 -1.89
CA THR A 98 10.07 -26.97 -2.20
C THR A 98 10.92 -25.74 -1.89
N VAL A 99 11.89 -25.89 -1.01
CA VAL A 99 12.75 -24.80 -0.52
C VAL A 99 13.98 -24.66 -1.43
N ARG A 100 14.36 -23.42 -1.75
CA ARG A 100 15.53 -23.10 -2.56
C ARG A 100 16.81 -23.53 -1.85
N GLU A 101 17.66 -24.26 -2.53
CA GLU A 101 18.96 -24.66 -2.04
C GLU A 101 20.05 -23.61 -2.33
N GLY A 102 21.14 -23.63 -1.55
CA GLY A 102 22.32 -22.78 -1.75
C GLY A 102 22.18 -21.35 -1.26
N VAL A 103 21.07 -20.99 -0.61
CA VAL A 103 20.86 -19.67 0.03
C VAL A 103 21.63 -19.62 1.35
N THR A 104 22.16 -18.44 1.67
CA THR A 104 22.80 -18.17 2.97
C THR A 104 22.19 -16.97 3.66
N TRP A 105 22.16 -17.01 4.98
CA TRP A 105 21.86 -15.85 5.81
C TRP A 105 22.98 -14.79 5.69
N HIS A 106 22.73 -13.56 6.10
CA HIS A 106 23.70 -12.47 6.05
C HIS A 106 25.00 -12.74 6.86
N ASP A 107 24.95 -13.63 7.84
CA ASP A 107 26.11 -14.04 8.62
C ASP A 107 26.90 -15.20 7.97
N GLY A 108 26.48 -15.65 6.79
CA GLY A 108 27.08 -16.75 6.02
C GLY A 108 26.61 -18.14 6.44
N SER A 109 25.75 -18.28 7.46
CA SER A 109 25.18 -19.57 7.84
C SER A 109 24.17 -20.05 6.77
N PRO A 110 24.00 -21.37 6.59
CA PRO A 110 23.09 -21.91 5.57
C PRO A 110 21.64 -21.67 5.93
N PHE A 111 20.84 -21.24 4.95
CA PHE A 111 19.39 -21.25 5.00
C PHE A 111 18.87 -22.66 4.64
N THR A 112 17.86 -23.14 5.35
CA THR A 112 17.35 -24.51 5.21
C THR A 112 15.83 -24.58 5.29
N ALA A 113 15.27 -25.75 4.93
CA ALA A 113 13.84 -26.02 5.09
C ALA A 113 13.38 -25.98 6.56
N GLU A 114 14.28 -26.20 7.52
CA GLU A 114 13.96 -26.02 8.95
C GLU A 114 13.65 -24.58 9.31
N ASP A 115 14.30 -23.59 8.69
CA ASP A 115 14.01 -22.17 8.90
C ASP A 115 12.60 -21.83 8.38
N VAL A 116 12.22 -22.38 7.23
CA VAL A 116 10.89 -22.24 6.65
C VAL A 116 9.83 -22.85 7.56
N ALA A 117 10.02 -24.11 7.98
CA ALA A 117 9.08 -24.81 8.86
C ALA A 117 8.92 -24.11 10.21
N TRP A 118 10.03 -23.64 10.79
CA TRP A 118 10.01 -22.88 12.03
C TRP A 118 9.31 -21.53 11.88
N SER A 119 9.56 -20.78 10.80
CA SER A 119 8.93 -19.49 10.56
C SER A 119 7.41 -19.61 10.41
N LEU A 120 6.93 -20.61 9.67
CA LEU A 120 5.50 -20.90 9.56
C LEU A 120 4.89 -21.31 10.91
N THR A 121 5.58 -22.17 11.67
CA THR A 121 5.12 -22.58 13.00
C THR A 121 5.04 -21.39 13.96
N ARG A 122 6.05 -20.52 13.92
CA ARG A 122 6.09 -19.29 14.71
C ARG A 122 4.99 -18.33 14.33
N ALA A 123 4.70 -18.17 13.03
CA ALA A 123 3.64 -17.30 12.55
C ALA A 123 2.24 -17.79 12.97
N ALA A 124 2.05 -19.10 13.10
CA ALA A 124 0.81 -19.73 13.55
C ALA A 124 0.61 -19.72 15.07
N ASP A 125 1.66 -19.48 15.87
CA ASP A 125 1.57 -19.45 17.34
C ASP A 125 1.03 -18.11 17.83
N GLU A 126 -0.11 -18.12 18.53
CA GLU A 126 -0.75 -16.92 19.14
C GLU A 126 0.21 -16.12 20.04
N LYS A 127 1.17 -16.79 20.70
CA LYS A 127 2.09 -16.17 21.64
C LYS A 127 3.11 -15.26 20.96
N THR A 128 3.31 -15.38 19.65
CA THR A 128 4.27 -14.56 18.91
C THR A 128 3.78 -13.14 18.64
N GLY A 129 2.48 -12.90 18.69
CA GLY A 129 1.89 -11.59 18.41
C GLY A 129 1.87 -11.24 16.92
N ASN A 130 1.81 -12.26 16.04
CA ASN A 130 1.59 -12.05 14.61
C ASN A 130 0.17 -11.50 14.39
N PRO A 131 -0.01 -10.32 13.78
CA PRO A 131 -1.34 -9.70 13.62
C PRO A 131 -2.31 -10.46 12.74
N ILE A 132 -1.80 -11.33 11.85
CA ILE A 132 -2.60 -12.18 10.96
C ILE A 132 -2.38 -13.68 11.26
N GLN A 133 -2.14 -14.00 12.52
CA GLN A 133 -1.95 -15.36 13.02
C GLN A 133 -3.09 -16.31 12.59
N PHE A 134 -4.33 -15.80 12.52
CA PHE A 134 -5.51 -16.58 12.11
C PHE A 134 -5.42 -17.14 10.67
N ILE A 135 -4.61 -16.53 9.79
CA ILE A 135 -4.27 -17.06 8.47
C ILE A 135 -3.27 -18.21 8.62
N TRP A 136 -2.16 -17.96 9.34
CA TRP A 136 -1.09 -18.94 9.47
C TRP A 136 -1.52 -20.20 10.25
N SER A 137 -2.44 -20.08 11.22
CA SER A 137 -3.02 -21.21 11.96
C SER A 137 -3.91 -22.12 11.13
N THR A 138 -4.15 -21.79 9.86
CA THR A 138 -4.78 -22.71 8.91
C THR A 138 -3.87 -23.87 8.51
N LEU A 139 -2.56 -23.76 8.77
CA LEU A 139 -1.55 -24.79 8.60
C LEU A 139 -1.16 -25.39 9.96
N ALA A 140 -1.03 -26.72 10.02
CA ALA A 140 -0.67 -27.46 11.22
C ALA A 140 0.38 -28.56 10.91
N ASN A 141 0.98 -29.16 11.96
CA ASN A 141 1.93 -30.27 11.83
C ASN A 141 3.01 -30.01 10.77
N ILE A 142 3.55 -28.79 10.77
CA ILE A 142 4.53 -28.31 9.78
C ILE A 142 5.85 -29.07 10.00
N LYS A 143 6.39 -29.68 8.94
CA LYS A 143 7.62 -30.51 8.99
C LYS A 143 8.52 -30.23 7.80
N ALA A 144 9.82 -30.29 8.04
CA ALA A 144 10.85 -30.24 7.02
C ALA A 144 11.49 -31.62 6.86
N GLU A 145 11.62 -32.09 5.61
CA GLU A 145 12.32 -33.30 5.22
C GLU A 145 13.16 -33.02 3.97
N GLY A 146 14.50 -33.04 4.12
CA GLY A 146 15.40 -32.60 3.05
C GLY A 146 15.15 -31.11 2.71
N ASN A 147 14.86 -30.81 1.47
CA ASN A 147 14.50 -29.46 1.00
C ASN A 147 12.98 -29.27 0.82
N VAL A 148 12.14 -30.15 1.35
CA VAL A 148 10.69 -30.07 1.25
C VAL A 148 10.08 -29.75 2.61
N VAL A 149 9.16 -28.81 2.66
CA VAL A 149 8.31 -28.52 3.81
C VAL A 149 6.91 -28.96 3.50
N THR A 150 6.30 -29.70 4.43
CA THR A 150 4.88 -30.11 4.36
C THR A 150 4.12 -29.57 5.55
N ALA A 151 2.84 -29.25 5.35
CA ALA A 151 1.93 -28.88 6.43
C ALA A 151 0.58 -29.54 6.21
N ASP A 152 -0.08 -29.97 7.29
CA ASP A 152 -1.47 -30.38 7.25
C ASP A 152 -2.38 -29.13 7.19
N VAL A 153 -3.48 -29.24 6.46
CA VAL A 153 -4.49 -28.18 6.33
C VAL A 153 -5.50 -28.34 7.47
N ALA A 154 -5.36 -27.53 8.52
CA ALA A 154 -6.31 -27.52 9.63
C ALA A 154 -7.64 -26.86 9.24
N ARG A 155 -7.59 -25.82 8.40
CA ARG A 155 -8.72 -25.16 7.76
C ARG A 155 -8.29 -24.71 6.37
N PHE A 156 -9.09 -25.05 5.36
CA PHE A 156 -8.77 -24.64 3.98
C PHE A 156 -8.82 -23.10 3.86
N GLU A 157 -7.72 -22.53 3.38
CA GLU A 157 -7.57 -21.10 3.13
C GLU A 157 -7.04 -20.92 1.69
N PRO A 158 -7.89 -20.62 0.72
CA PRO A 158 -7.51 -20.56 -0.69
C PRO A 158 -6.42 -19.51 -0.98
N THR A 159 -6.29 -18.50 -0.11
CA THR A 159 -5.33 -17.42 -0.29
C THR A 159 -4.00 -17.62 0.44
N ILE A 160 -3.77 -18.78 1.09
CA ILE A 160 -2.58 -19.01 1.93
C ILE A 160 -1.26 -18.70 1.19
N PHE A 161 -1.14 -19.09 -0.08
CA PHE A 161 0.06 -18.80 -0.86
C PHE A 161 0.21 -17.31 -1.21
N LYS A 162 -0.89 -16.57 -1.32
CA LYS A 162 -0.87 -15.12 -1.52
C LYS A 162 -0.35 -14.38 -0.28
N TRP A 163 -0.63 -14.89 0.91
CA TRP A 163 -0.06 -14.38 2.17
C TRP A 163 1.43 -14.66 2.31
N MET A 164 1.98 -15.66 1.61
CA MET A 164 3.40 -15.99 1.64
C MET A 164 4.30 -14.95 0.93
N TYR A 165 3.73 -14.05 0.12
CA TYR A 165 4.43 -12.91 -0.48
C TYR A 165 3.89 -11.55 -0.05
N PHE A 166 3.12 -11.52 1.05
CA PHE A 166 2.55 -10.29 1.55
C PHE A 166 2.72 -10.16 3.07
N LEU A 167 2.78 -8.91 3.58
CA LEU A 167 2.89 -8.55 5.00
C LEU A 167 3.83 -9.47 5.79
N THR A 168 3.32 -10.26 6.74
CA THR A 168 4.10 -11.10 7.65
C THR A 168 4.72 -12.35 6.99
N GLY A 169 4.63 -12.50 5.66
CA GLY A 169 5.10 -13.66 4.89
C GLY A 169 6.63 -13.73 4.74
N TYR A 170 7.39 -13.58 5.81
CA TYR A 170 8.86 -13.60 5.82
C TYR A 170 9.44 -14.83 6.49
N VAL A 171 10.61 -15.27 6.02
CA VAL A 171 11.38 -16.33 6.68
C VAL A 171 12.45 -15.71 7.58
N LEU A 172 12.55 -16.21 8.80
CA LEU A 172 13.49 -15.75 9.81
C LEU A 172 14.53 -16.84 10.17
N PRO A 173 15.75 -16.47 10.58
CA PRO A 173 16.84 -17.39 10.88
C PRO A 173 16.62 -18.09 12.23
N LYS A 174 16.09 -19.32 12.22
CA LYS A 174 15.76 -20.10 13.42
C LYS A 174 16.88 -20.12 14.44
N ALA A 175 18.03 -20.64 14.04
CA ALA A 175 19.16 -20.84 14.95
C ALA A 175 19.70 -19.53 15.54
N TYR A 176 19.76 -18.48 14.74
CA TYR A 176 20.15 -17.14 15.19
C TYR A 176 19.12 -16.54 16.14
N TYR A 177 17.85 -16.57 15.76
CA TYR A 177 16.74 -16.01 16.56
C TYR A 177 16.61 -16.69 17.92
N GLU A 178 16.72 -18.03 17.96
CA GLU A 178 16.70 -18.81 19.21
C GLU A 178 17.92 -18.49 20.12
N LYS A 179 19.07 -18.19 19.52
CA LYS A 179 20.29 -17.82 20.24
C LYS A 179 20.24 -16.44 20.87
N VAL A 180 19.73 -15.43 20.14
CA VAL A 180 19.79 -14.02 20.55
C VAL A 180 18.48 -13.50 21.15
N GLY A 181 17.38 -14.18 20.91
CA GLY A 181 16.04 -13.75 21.30
C GLY A 181 15.54 -12.55 20.51
N ALA A 182 14.32 -12.09 20.81
CA ALA A 182 13.70 -10.99 20.09
C ALA A 182 14.47 -9.67 20.22
N GLU A 183 14.98 -9.34 21.42
CA GLU A 183 15.77 -8.13 21.64
C GLU A 183 17.10 -8.15 20.89
N GLY A 184 17.78 -9.30 20.86
CA GLY A 184 19.03 -9.46 20.12
C GLY A 184 18.80 -9.40 18.61
N PHE A 185 17.71 -9.97 18.11
CA PHE A 185 17.31 -9.87 16.71
C PHE A 185 16.98 -8.42 16.31
N GLU A 186 16.24 -7.70 17.15
CA GLU A 186 15.96 -6.28 16.94
C GLU A 186 17.23 -5.41 16.90
N ALA A 187 18.23 -5.74 17.71
CA ALA A 187 19.51 -5.03 17.76
C ALA A 187 20.43 -5.30 16.59
N ALA A 188 20.39 -6.51 16.04
CA ALA A 188 21.24 -6.97 14.94
C ALA A 188 20.48 -7.93 14.01
N PRO A 189 19.54 -7.41 13.20
CA PRO A 189 18.72 -8.24 12.32
C PRO A 189 19.57 -8.83 11.19
N ILE A 190 19.36 -10.11 10.90
CA ILE A 190 19.91 -10.78 9.72
C ILE A 190 18.78 -11.41 8.91
N GLY A 191 18.89 -11.36 7.59
CA GLY A 191 17.98 -11.95 6.63
C GLY A 191 18.74 -12.70 5.54
N THR A 192 18.01 -13.09 4.50
CA THR A 192 18.56 -13.65 3.26
C THR A 192 18.56 -12.64 2.12
N GLY A 193 17.99 -11.45 2.37
CA GLY A 193 17.66 -10.45 1.36
C GLY A 193 18.85 -9.79 0.67
N PRO A 194 18.54 -8.91 -0.30
CA PRO A 194 19.54 -8.27 -1.17
C PRO A 194 20.48 -7.30 -0.46
N TYR A 195 20.13 -6.82 0.72
CA TYR A 195 20.92 -5.90 1.52
C TYR A 195 21.06 -6.37 2.97
N MET A 196 22.17 -6.02 3.58
CA MET A 196 22.48 -6.21 5.01
C MET A 196 22.40 -4.87 5.73
N VAL A 197 21.93 -4.85 6.98
CA VAL A 197 21.93 -3.63 7.81
C VAL A 197 23.38 -3.29 8.20
N ASP A 198 23.84 -2.11 7.76
CA ASP A 198 25.15 -1.55 8.15
C ASP A 198 25.03 -0.62 9.37
N LYS A 199 24.02 0.27 9.35
CA LYS A 199 23.72 1.17 10.47
C LYS A 199 22.24 1.44 10.54
N PHE A 200 21.69 1.46 11.73
CA PHE A 200 20.32 1.88 12.00
C PHE A 200 20.29 2.94 13.09
N GLU A 201 19.67 4.06 12.81
CA GLU A 201 19.41 5.13 13.78
C GLU A 201 17.90 5.37 13.82
N ARG A 202 17.29 4.98 14.94
CA ARG A 202 15.83 5.01 15.11
C ARG A 202 15.26 6.41 14.83
N ASN A 203 14.19 6.47 14.07
CA ASN A 203 13.53 7.71 13.62
C ASN A 203 14.40 8.65 12.76
N ALA A 204 15.56 8.22 12.29
CA ALA A 204 16.43 9.02 11.43
C ALA A 204 16.69 8.33 10.10
N PHE A 205 17.35 7.19 10.09
CA PHE A 205 17.67 6.47 8.86
C PHE A 205 18.09 5.02 9.10
N VAL A 206 18.06 4.24 8.05
CA VAL A 206 18.80 2.97 7.94
C VAL A 206 19.77 3.06 6.76
N ARG A 207 21.00 2.62 6.98
CA ARG A 207 22.01 2.41 5.96
C ARG A 207 22.19 0.92 5.73
N LEU A 208 22.14 0.54 4.46
CA LEU A 208 22.19 -0.82 4.00
C LEU A 208 23.41 -1.02 3.09
N LYS A 209 24.05 -2.19 3.16
CA LYS A 209 25.08 -2.65 2.24
C LYS A 209 24.58 -3.82 1.42
N ALA A 210 24.90 -3.85 0.14
CA ALA A 210 24.57 -4.95 -0.75
C ALA A 210 25.09 -6.28 -0.20
N ASN A 211 24.23 -7.30 -0.18
CA ASN A 211 24.62 -8.67 0.12
C ASN A 211 25.39 -9.25 -1.07
N PRO A 212 26.71 -9.53 -0.95
CA PRO A 212 27.50 -10.05 -2.05
C PRO A 212 27.10 -11.46 -2.48
N ASN A 213 26.43 -12.19 -1.59
CA ASN A 213 26.01 -13.57 -1.78
C ASN A 213 24.49 -13.69 -2.02
N TYR A 214 23.82 -12.57 -2.38
CA TYR A 214 22.40 -12.62 -2.61
C TYR A 214 22.05 -13.58 -3.75
N TRP A 215 21.22 -14.56 -3.47
CA TRP A 215 20.82 -15.60 -4.42
C TRP A 215 20.10 -15.05 -5.67
N GLY A 216 19.39 -13.91 -5.54
CA GLY A 216 18.70 -13.22 -6.64
C GLY A 216 19.62 -12.33 -7.50
N GLY A 217 20.93 -12.31 -7.23
CA GLY A 217 21.92 -11.49 -7.93
C GLY A 217 22.25 -10.20 -7.19
N LYS A 218 23.45 -9.67 -7.43
CA LYS A 218 23.94 -8.47 -6.75
C LYS A 218 23.11 -7.25 -7.15
N PRO A 219 22.60 -6.44 -6.19
CA PRO A 219 21.99 -5.15 -6.48
C PRO A 219 22.94 -4.17 -7.17
N ASP A 220 22.41 -3.24 -7.97
CA ASP A 220 23.22 -2.26 -8.68
C ASP A 220 23.90 -1.25 -7.75
N PHE A 221 23.25 -0.88 -6.65
CA PHE A 221 23.79 0.06 -5.67
C PHE A 221 24.41 -0.70 -4.51
N GLU A 222 25.72 -0.44 -4.25
CA GLU A 222 26.44 -1.09 -3.15
C GLU A 222 26.00 -0.63 -1.78
N THR A 223 25.57 0.63 -1.67
CA THR A 223 25.09 1.24 -0.44
C THR A 223 23.76 1.94 -0.70
N VAL A 224 22.81 1.74 0.19
CA VAL A 224 21.52 2.44 0.19
C VAL A 224 21.30 3.05 1.56
N THR A 225 20.99 4.34 1.60
CA THR A 225 20.54 5.02 2.81
C THR A 225 19.08 5.42 2.66
N ILE A 226 18.22 4.89 3.53
CA ILE A 226 16.80 5.25 3.60
C ILE A 226 16.62 6.21 4.77
N LYS A 227 16.42 7.50 4.47
CA LYS A 227 16.12 8.55 5.46
C LYS A 227 14.64 8.52 5.79
N PHE A 228 14.29 8.59 7.06
CA PHE A 228 12.89 8.68 7.50
C PHE A 228 12.45 10.14 7.54
N VAL A 229 11.76 10.58 6.51
CA VAL A 229 11.31 11.97 6.32
C VAL A 229 9.80 11.96 6.17
N THR A 230 9.07 11.97 7.28
CA THR A 230 7.61 11.80 7.31
C THR A 230 6.84 12.99 6.74
N ASP A 231 7.39 14.21 6.84
CA ASP A 231 6.81 15.43 6.29
C ASP A 231 7.02 15.53 4.77
N ALA A 232 5.95 15.71 3.99
CA ALA A 232 6.00 15.73 2.53
C ALA A 232 6.80 16.92 1.96
N ALA A 233 6.70 18.11 2.55
CA ALA A 233 7.45 19.27 2.10
C ALA A 233 8.95 19.10 2.33
N SER A 234 9.32 18.46 3.45
CA SER A 234 10.71 18.09 3.73
C SER A 234 11.24 17.07 2.74
N ARG A 235 10.44 16.07 2.32
CA ARG A 235 10.84 15.12 1.28
C ARG A 235 11.06 15.80 -0.07
N VAL A 236 10.18 16.73 -0.42
CA VAL A 236 10.34 17.57 -1.62
C VAL A 236 11.65 18.36 -1.56
N ALA A 237 11.98 18.97 -0.44
CA ALA A 237 13.24 19.72 -0.25
C ALA A 237 14.48 18.81 -0.34
N GLU A 238 14.43 17.57 0.16
CA GLU A 238 15.52 16.59 0.06
C GLU A 238 15.86 16.24 -1.40
N ILE A 239 14.85 15.99 -2.24
CA ILE A 239 15.09 15.69 -3.66
C ILE A 239 15.51 16.93 -4.43
N GLU A 240 14.89 18.08 -4.19
CA GLU A 240 15.18 19.33 -4.89
C GLU A 240 16.60 19.85 -4.62
N SER A 241 17.11 19.63 -3.40
CA SER A 241 18.49 19.99 -3.02
C SER A 241 19.55 18.96 -3.43
N GLY A 242 19.14 17.79 -3.96
CA GLY A 242 20.04 16.69 -4.26
C GLY A 242 20.52 15.89 -3.03
N ASN A 243 19.92 16.09 -1.86
CA ASN A 243 20.23 15.35 -0.64
C ASN A 243 19.58 13.95 -0.62
N ALA A 244 18.59 13.71 -1.49
CA ALA A 244 18.03 12.41 -1.79
C ALA A 244 18.02 12.18 -3.30
N HIS A 245 18.17 10.93 -3.72
CA HIS A 245 18.10 10.51 -5.11
C HIS A 245 16.71 9.99 -5.49
N VAL A 246 15.89 9.58 -4.52
CA VAL A 246 14.53 9.07 -4.73
C VAL A 246 13.63 9.54 -3.59
N THR A 247 12.39 9.90 -3.92
CA THR A 247 11.33 10.14 -2.93
C THR A 247 9.96 9.78 -3.52
N LEU A 248 8.98 9.58 -2.65
CA LEU A 248 7.61 9.18 -3.02
C LEU A 248 6.58 9.92 -2.17
N GLU A 249 5.31 9.80 -2.54
CA GLU A 249 4.15 10.34 -1.79
C GLU A 249 4.29 11.84 -1.47
N MET A 250 4.58 12.65 -2.48
CA MET A 250 4.47 14.10 -2.43
C MET A 250 3.12 14.57 -3.00
N PRO A 251 2.70 15.81 -2.75
CA PRO A 251 1.57 16.43 -3.45
C PRO A 251 1.77 16.39 -4.96
N TYR A 252 0.72 16.11 -5.73
CA TYR A 252 0.81 16.01 -7.19
C TYR A 252 1.27 17.30 -7.84
N GLU A 253 0.94 18.46 -7.26
CA GLU A 253 1.40 19.76 -7.71
C GLU A 253 2.93 19.89 -7.60
N GLU A 254 3.54 19.36 -6.55
CA GLU A 254 5.00 19.35 -6.37
C GLU A 254 5.67 18.35 -7.32
N TYR A 255 5.04 17.20 -7.53
CA TYR A 255 5.49 16.25 -8.53
C TYR A 255 5.54 16.88 -9.92
N ASP A 256 4.45 17.55 -10.36
CA ASP A 256 4.38 18.23 -11.64
C ASP A 256 5.39 19.38 -11.76
N ARG A 257 5.64 20.08 -10.68
CA ARG A 257 6.62 21.19 -10.64
C ARG A 257 8.06 20.70 -10.84
N LEU A 258 8.39 19.52 -10.30
CA LEU A 258 9.78 19.04 -10.25
C LEU A 258 10.13 18.05 -11.36
N LYS A 259 9.19 17.25 -11.83
CA LYS A 259 9.47 16.25 -12.87
C LYS A 259 9.96 16.91 -14.16
N GLY A 260 11.07 16.42 -14.68
CA GLY A 260 11.68 16.90 -15.93
C GLY A 260 12.54 18.15 -15.78
N GLY A 261 12.81 18.62 -14.54
CA GLY A 261 13.69 19.75 -14.28
C GLY A 261 14.91 19.39 -13.43
N ASN A 262 16.05 20.06 -13.65
CA ASN A 262 17.26 19.98 -12.81
C ASN A 262 17.78 18.54 -12.54
N GLY A 263 17.69 17.63 -13.51
CA GLY A 263 18.12 16.24 -13.33
C GLY A 263 17.17 15.39 -12.48
N ILE A 264 15.91 15.83 -12.29
CA ILE A 264 14.87 15.09 -11.59
C ILE A 264 13.89 14.51 -12.63
N VAL A 265 13.63 13.22 -12.54
CA VAL A 265 12.67 12.49 -13.38
C VAL A 265 11.47 12.10 -12.52
N GLY A 266 10.30 12.09 -13.13
CA GLY A 266 9.05 11.65 -12.51
C GLY A 266 8.57 10.35 -13.09
N THR A 267 8.26 9.37 -12.21
CA THR A 267 7.58 8.13 -12.55
C THR A 267 6.29 8.06 -11.75
N ALA A 268 5.16 7.77 -12.39
CA ALA A 268 3.88 7.63 -11.72
C ALA A 268 3.15 6.41 -12.25
N ALA A 269 2.64 5.57 -11.36
CA ALA A 269 1.95 4.33 -11.72
C ALA A 269 0.77 4.07 -10.77
N PRO A 270 -0.31 3.43 -11.26
CA PRO A 270 -1.38 2.94 -10.40
C PRO A 270 -0.83 1.95 -9.36
N ILE A 271 -1.42 2.00 -8.17
CA ILE A 271 -1.15 1.05 -7.08
C ILE A 271 -2.44 0.36 -6.67
N SER A 272 -2.35 -0.80 -6.04
CA SER A 272 -3.51 -1.57 -5.56
C SER A 272 -4.14 -0.96 -4.30
N ASP A 273 -4.37 0.35 -4.33
CA ASP A 273 -5.04 1.11 -3.28
C ASP A 273 -6.16 1.95 -3.92
N ILE A 274 -7.36 1.82 -3.39
CA ILE A 274 -8.56 2.47 -3.93
C ILE A 274 -9.17 3.42 -2.92
N GLY A 275 -9.70 4.53 -3.41
CA GLY A 275 -10.57 5.42 -2.64
C GLY A 275 -12.03 5.12 -2.94
N MET A 276 -12.87 5.06 -1.89
CA MET A 276 -14.28 4.70 -2.02
C MET A 276 -15.12 5.36 -0.92
N ILE A 277 -16.43 5.38 -1.11
CA ILE A 277 -17.40 5.74 -0.06
C ILE A 277 -18.19 4.48 0.29
N PHE A 278 -18.06 4.02 1.53
CA PHE A 278 -18.97 3.03 2.09
C PHE A 278 -20.32 3.68 2.34
N LEU A 279 -21.38 2.95 2.00
CA LEU A 279 -22.76 3.31 2.32
C LEU A 279 -23.27 2.27 3.31
N ASN A 280 -23.32 2.65 4.59
CA ASN A 280 -23.76 1.74 5.64
C ASN A 280 -25.25 1.47 5.54
N ASP A 281 -25.69 0.29 5.91
CA ASP A 281 -27.10 -0.16 5.87
C ASP A 281 -27.99 0.46 6.98
N ILE A 282 -27.86 1.76 7.15
CA ILE A 282 -28.61 2.58 8.12
C ILE A 282 -29.26 3.79 7.47
N ASP A 283 -30.30 4.31 8.08
CA ASP A 283 -30.96 5.58 7.74
C ASP A 283 -31.32 5.70 6.23
N ALA A 284 -30.89 6.78 5.60
CA ALA A 284 -31.15 7.06 4.19
C ALA A 284 -30.51 6.02 3.25
N MET A 285 -29.48 5.29 3.69
CA MET A 285 -28.80 4.28 2.87
C MET A 285 -29.58 2.96 2.78
N LEU A 286 -30.66 2.78 3.54
CA LEU A 286 -31.57 1.66 3.35
C LEU A 286 -32.36 1.77 2.04
N ASP A 287 -32.53 3.00 1.50
CA ASP A 287 -33.21 3.22 0.22
C ASP A 287 -32.25 3.02 -0.97
N PRO A 288 -32.44 2.00 -1.83
CA PRO A 288 -31.60 1.73 -2.98
C PRO A 288 -31.60 2.89 -4.01
N ASN A 289 -32.68 3.66 -4.12
CA ASN A 289 -32.72 4.80 -5.00
C ASN A 289 -31.78 5.92 -4.52
N VAL A 290 -31.69 6.13 -3.20
CA VAL A 290 -30.79 7.13 -2.61
C VAL A 290 -29.33 6.69 -2.83
N ARG A 291 -29.00 5.43 -2.61
CA ARG A 291 -27.64 4.92 -2.86
C ARG A 291 -27.23 5.06 -4.32
N MET A 292 -28.08 4.60 -5.24
CA MET A 292 -27.80 4.67 -6.67
C MET A 292 -27.72 6.12 -7.16
N ALA A 293 -28.59 7.01 -6.68
CA ALA A 293 -28.54 8.42 -7.02
C ALA A 293 -27.25 9.07 -6.52
N ALA A 294 -26.81 8.74 -5.31
CA ALA A 294 -25.52 9.21 -4.79
C ALA A 294 -24.35 8.75 -5.68
N ALA A 295 -24.36 7.49 -6.11
CA ALA A 295 -23.31 6.95 -6.99
C ALA A 295 -23.32 7.59 -8.39
N MET A 296 -24.47 7.65 -9.05
CA MET A 296 -24.60 8.16 -10.43
C MET A 296 -24.37 9.67 -10.56
N SER A 297 -24.40 10.41 -9.49
CA SER A 297 -24.19 11.87 -9.50
C SER A 297 -22.73 12.31 -9.33
N ILE A 298 -21.78 11.36 -9.19
CA ILE A 298 -20.37 11.67 -9.01
C ILE A 298 -19.63 11.56 -10.35
N ASP A 299 -19.16 12.70 -10.85
CA ASP A 299 -18.23 12.76 -11.98
C ASP A 299 -16.80 12.46 -11.47
N LYS A 300 -16.46 11.16 -11.44
CA LYS A 300 -15.17 10.66 -10.91
C LYS A 300 -13.98 11.22 -11.71
N GLN A 301 -14.11 11.28 -13.05
CA GLN A 301 -13.01 11.77 -13.88
C GLN A 301 -12.77 13.26 -13.66
N LEU A 302 -13.83 14.06 -13.54
CA LEU A 302 -13.71 15.50 -13.22
C LEU A 302 -13.00 15.72 -11.87
N ILE A 303 -13.32 14.90 -10.86
CA ILE A 303 -12.65 14.95 -9.54
C ILE A 303 -11.17 14.66 -9.69
N ILE A 304 -10.81 13.59 -10.39
CA ILE A 304 -9.41 13.20 -10.64
C ILE A 304 -8.67 14.31 -11.37
N ASP A 305 -9.23 14.85 -12.45
CA ASP A 305 -8.60 15.88 -13.26
C ASP A 305 -8.39 17.18 -12.49
N ARG A 306 -9.35 17.57 -11.64
CA ARG A 306 -9.34 18.87 -10.96
C ARG A 306 -8.61 18.86 -9.61
N LEU A 307 -8.69 17.78 -8.86
CA LEU A 307 -8.13 17.70 -7.51
C LEU A 307 -6.83 16.92 -7.45
N LEU A 308 -6.65 15.93 -8.34
CA LEU A 308 -5.49 15.05 -8.34
C LEU A 308 -4.57 15.27 -9.56
N SER A 309 -4.72 16.38 -10.28
CA SER A 309 -3.92 16.70 -11.48
C SER A 309 -3.94 15.59 -12.55
N GLY A 310 -5.01 14.79 -12.61
CA GLY A 310 -5.14 13.64 -13.49
C GLY A 310 -4.48 12.35 -12.95
N TYR A 311 -3.87 12.36 -11.77
CA TYR A 311 -3.23 11.18 -11.15
C TYR A 311 -4.25 10.34 -10.38
N GLY A 312 -4.95 9.50 -11.11
CA GLY A 312 -5.93 8.54 -10.60
C GLY A 312 -6.56 7.79 -11.76
N VAL A 313 -7.10 6.63 -11.49
CA VAL A 313 -7.88 5.84 -12.45
C VAL A 313 -9.29 5.69 -11.90
N ALA A 314 -10.29 6.22 -12.60
CA ALA A 314 -11.69 6.06 -12.20
C ALA A 314 -12.08 4.59 -12.24
N ILE A 315 -12.70 4.08 -11.17
CA ILE A 315 -13.12 2.68 -11.04
C ILE A 315 -14.58 2.58 -10.57
N ASP A 316 -15.21 1.44 -10.90
CA ASP A 316 -16.60 1.13 -10.54
C ASP A 316 -16.73 -0.19 -9.76
N THR A 317 -15.59 -0.81 -9.43
CA THR A 317 -15.49 -2.07 -8.68
C THR A 317 -14.57 -1.90 -7.48
N LEU A 318 -14.64 -2.81 -6.51
CA LEU A 318 -13.70 -2.89 -5.40
C LEU A 318 -12.39 -3.59 -5.78
N GLN A 319 -12.30 -4.11 -7.00
CA GLN A 319 -11.09 -4.71 -7.55
C GLN A 319 -10.42 -3.75 -8.54
N THR A 320 -9.11 -3.86 -8.66
CA THR A 320 -8.31 -3.14 -9.64
C THR A 320 -7.85 -4.07 -10.77
N PRO A 321 -7.38 -3.55 -11.91
CA PRO A 321 -6.98 -4.37 -13.06
C PRO A 321 -5.93 -5.45 -12.79
N GLU A 322 -5.17 -5.32 -11.71
CA GLU A 322 -4.16 -6.30 -11.28
C GLU A 322 -4.77 -7.60 -10.71
N TYR A 323 -6.09 -7.64 -10.48
CA TYR A 323 -6.76 -8.79 -9.86
C TYR A 323 -7.45 -9.65 -10.91
N GLU A 324 -7.33 -10.97 -10.79
CA GLU A 324 -8.01 -11.93 -11.67
C GLU A 324 -9.54 -11.80 -11.62
N ALA A 325 -10.08 -11.38 -10.50
CA ALA A 325 -11.51 -11.13 -10.32
C ALA A 325 -11.99 -9.76 -10.83
N TYR A 326 -11.11 -8.90 -11.34
CA TYR A 326 -11.51 -7.63 -11.95
C TYR A 326 -12.40 -7.85 -13.18
N ASP A 327 -13.48 -7.09 -13.27
CA ASP A 327 -14.37 -7.07 -14.42
C ASP A 327 -14.60 -5.64 -14.94
N ALA A 328 -13.92 -5.32 -16.04
CA ALA A 328 -14.01 -3.99 -16.66
C ALA A 328 -15.40 -3.65 -17.23
N SER A 329 -16.29 -4.65 -17.37
CA SER A 329 -17.66 -4.46 -17.88
C SER A 329 -18.61 -3.87 -16.83
N ILE A 330 -18.26 -3.98 -15.55
CA ILE A 330 -19.06 -3.38 -14.46
C ILE A 330 -18.89 -1.87 -14.52
N LYS A 331 -20.01 -1.14 -14.65
CA LYS A 331 -20.04 0.31 -14.76
C LYS A 331 -21.22 0.90 -14.02
N VAL A 332 -20.95 1.98 -13.29
CA VAL A 332 -21.96 2.89 -12.72
C VAL A 332 -21.83 4.23 -13.46
N PRO A 333 -22.71 4.52 -14.42
CA PRO A 333 -22.55 5.70 -15.26
C PRO A 333 -22.77 7.00 -14.48
N TYR A 334 -22.04 8.05 -14.85
CA TYR A 334 -22.36 9.40 -14.41
C TYR A 334 -23.61 9.90 -15.13
N ASP A 335 -24.73 10.00 -14.42
CA ASP A 335 -26.00 10.49 -14.93
C ASP A 335 -26.78 11.22 -13.84
N PRO A 336 -26.52 12.53 -13.63
CA PRO A 336 -27.16 13.30 -12.58
C PRO A 336 -28.65 13.50 -12.83
N GLU A 337 -29.15 13.43 -14.07
CA GLU A 337 -30.60 13.55 -14.34
C GLU A 337 -31.31 12.26 -13.92
N LYS A 338 -30.75 11.09 -14.22
CA LYS A 338 -31.26 9.82 -13.71
C LYS A 338 -31.22 9.75 -12.19
N ALA A 339 -30.16 10.30 -11.58
CA ALA A 339 -30.04 10.40 -10.12
C ALA A 339 -31.22 11.23 -9.50
N LYS A 340 -31.60 12.34 -10.12
CA LYS A 340 -32.80 13.13 -9.70
C LYS A 340 -34.10 12.34 -9.81
N GLU A 341 -34.27 11.57 -10.90
CA GLU A 341 -35.45 10.72 -11.09
C GLU A 341 -35.58 9.68 -9.97
N LEU A 342 -34.43 9.04 -9.60
CA LEU A 342 -34.39 8.06 -8.51
C LEU A 342 -34.76 8.70 -7.17
N LEU A 343 -34.19 9.86 -6.85
CA LEU A 343 -34.53 10.60 -5.63
C LEU A 343 -36.02 11.01 -5.60
N ALA A 344 -36.56 11.49 -6.72
CA ALA A 344 -37.95 11.84 -6.82
C ALA A 344 -38.89 10.65 -6.59
N ALA A 345 -38.53 9.45 -7.04
CA ALA A 345 -39.28 8.22 -6.78
C ALA A 345 -39.32 7.88 -5.28
N SER A 346 -38.33 8.31 -4.49
CA SER A 346 -38.29 8.21 -3.04
C SER A 346 -38.79 9.45 -2.29
N GLY A 347 -39.35 10.43 -3.00
CA GLY A 347 -39.96 11.63 -2.42
C GLY A 347 -38.97 12.76 -2.11
N TYR A 348 -37.75 12.71 -2.63
CA TYR A 348 -36.73 13.73 -2.42
C TYR A 348 -36.51 14.59 -3.67
N SER A 349 -36.08 15.84 -3.44
CA SER A 349 -35.73 16.81 -4.48
C SER A 349 -34.77 17.85 -3.94
N PRO A 350 -34.23 18.77 -4.76
CA PRO A 350 -33.40 19.87 -4.25
C PRO A 350 -34.16 20.78 -3.24
N GLU A 351 -35.50 20.89 -3.33
CA GLU A 351 -36.37 21.65 -2.40
C GLU A 351 -36.71 20.84 -1.14
N ASN A 352 -36.67 19.51 -1.23
CA ASN A 352 -36.89 18.57 -0.12
C ASN A 352 -35.78 17.53 -0.10
N PRO A 353 -34.50 17.87 0.27
CA PRO A 353 -33.40 17.00 0.14
C PRO A 353 -33.40 15.86 1.18
N VAL A 354 -32.89 14.69 0.78
CA VAL A 354 -32.50 13.67 1.74
C VAL A 354 -31.25 14.15 2.51
N LYS A 355 -31.22 13.94 3.84
CA LYS A 355 -30.18 14.45 4.72
C LYS A 355 -29.48 13.31 5.44
N PHE A 356 -28.17 13.32 5.44
CA PHE A 356 -27.34 12.37 6.19
C PHE A 356 -25.94 12.93 6.46
N LYS A 357 -25.15 12.20 7.22
CA LYS A 357 -23.73 12.52 7.51
C LYS A 357 -22.80 11.71 6.65
N ILE A 358 -21.68 12.34 6.24
CA ILE A 358 -20.54 11.65 5.63
C ILE A 358 -19.27 11.89 6.42
N GLN A 359 -18.62 10.80 6.82
CA GLN A 359 -17.35 10.84 7.52
C GLN A 359 -16.18 10.82 6.53
N THR A 360 -15.11 11.56 6.86
CA THR A 360 -13.84 11.56 6.12
C THR A 360 -12.67 11.87 7.03
N THR A 361 -11.47 11.74 6.49
CA THR A 361 -10.23 12.22 7.09
C THR A 361 -9.78 13.53 6.43
N ARG A 362 -8.68 14.10 6.90
CA ARG A 362 -8.01 15.23 6.25
C ARG A 362 -6.50 15.00 6.24
N GLY A 363 -5.96 14.83 5.02
CA GLY A 363 -4.53 14.66 4.80
C GLY A 363 -4.00 13.26 5.07
N PHE A 364 -4.86 12.26 5.22
CA PHE A 364 -4.48 10.87 5.28
C PHE A 364 -4.20 10.30 3.86
N LYS A 365 -5.04 10.67 2.90
CA LYS A 365 -4.84 10.41 1.46
C LYS A 365 -4.82 11.74 0.69
N PRO A 366 -4.19 11.76 -0.51
CA PRO A 366 -4.18 12.97 -1.33
C PRO A 366 -5.58 13.54 -1.54
N LYS A 367 -5.80 14.78 -1.07
CA LYS A 367 -7.06 15.54 -1.24
C LYS A 367 -8.32 14.83 -0.72
N ASP A 368 -8.21 13.95 0.26
CA ASP A 368 -9.33 13.19 0.83
C ASP A 368 -10.52 14.09 1.25
N TYR A 369 -10.25 15.14 2.00
CA TYR A 369 -11.27 16.09 2.42
C TYR A 369 -11.86 16.91 1.25
N GLU A 370 -11.00 17.42 0.37
CA GLU A 370 -11.41 18.21 -0.79
C GLU A 370 -12.24 17.40 -1.78
N MET A 371 -11.95 16.11 -1.96
CA MET A 371 -12.77 15.20 -2.77
C MET A 371 -14.18 15.08 -2.18
N ILE A 372 -14.30 14.88 -0.88
CA ILE A 372 -15.61 14.79 -0.23
C ILE A 372 -16.38 16.12 -0.29
N GLN A 373 -15.68 17.26 -0.15
CA GLN A 373 -16.32 18.56 -0.35
C GLN A 373 -16.89 18.71 -1.78
N ALA A 374 -16.14 18.28 -2.79
CA ALA A 374 -16.59 18.32 -4.18
C ALA A 374 -17.81 17.40 -4.39
N ILE A 375 -17.76 16.16 -3.87
CA ILE A 375 -18.85 15.18 -3.95
C ILE A 375 -20.11 15.70 -3.28
N VAL A 376 -20.02 16.24 -2.08
CA VAL A 376 -21.15 16.85 -1.37
C VAL A 376 -21.73 18.04 -2.17
N GLY A 377 -20.86 18.79 -2.85
CA GLY A 377 -21.27 19.85 -3.78
C GLY A 377 -22.06 19.33 -5.00
N LEU A 378 -21.69 18.17 -5.54
CA LEU A 378 -22.42 17.49 -6.62
C LEU A 378 -23.75 16.93 -6.11
N TRP A 379 -23.75 16.26 -4.97
CA TRP A 379 -24.93 15.71 -4.31
C TRP A 379 -26.02 16.76 -4.03
N ARG A 380 -25.61 17.95 -3.56
CA ARG A 380 -26.57 19.05 -3.30
C ARG A 380 -27.37 19.47 -4.55
N LYS A 381 -26.76 19.39 -5.74
CA LYS A 381 -27.41 19.74 -7.00
C LYS A 381 -28.56 18.81 -7.39
N ILE A 382 -28.59 17.61 -6.83
CA ILE A 382 -29.59 16.59 -7.14
C ILE A 382 -30.62 16.36 -6.01
N GLY A 383 -30.44 16.99 -4.83
CA GLY A 383 -31.34 16.82 -3.68
C GLY A 383 -30.80 15.94 -2.58
N ILE A 384 -29.47 15.82 -2.46
CA ILE A 384 -28.79 15.19 -1.31
C ILE A 384 -28.05 16.27 -0.52
N GLU A 385 -28.34 16.39 0.76
CA GLU A 385 -27.67 17.29 1.71
C GLU A 385 -26.87 16.47 2.73
N ALA A 386 -25.57 16.32 2.49
CA ALA A 386 -24.68 15.61 3.37
C ALA A 386 -23.85 16.55 4.25
N GLU A 387 -23.83 16.29 5.56
CA GLU A 387 -23.00 16.99 6.54
C GLU A 387 -21.65 16.27 6.66
N ILE A 388 -20.54 16.99 6.46
CA ILE A 388 -19.20 16.42 6.51
C ILE A 388 -18.69 16.39 7.96
N GLU A 389 -18.35 15.21 8.45
CA GLU A 389 -17.64 15.01 9.72
C GLU A 389 -16.20 14.60 9.43
N VAL A 390 -15.24 15.32 10.03
CA VAL A 390 -13.80 15.06 9.83
C VAL A 390 -13.22 14.43 11.09
N TYR A 391 -12.55 13.30 10.92
CA TYR A 391 -11.90 12.58 12.01
C TYR A 391 -10.41 12.34 11.72
N GLU A 392 -9.62 12.24 12.79
CA GLU A 392 -8.28 11.65 12.69
C GLU A 392 -8.39 10.17 12.30
N ILE A 393 -7.41 9.67 11.53
CA ILE A 393 -7.48 8.31 10.96
C ILE A 393 -7.68 7.22 12.03
N ALA A 394 -7.03 7.34 13.19
CA ALA A 394 -7.18 6.37 14.27
C ALA A 394 -8.63 6.32 14.79
N LYS A 395 -9.28 7.50 14.94
CA LYS A 395 -10.68 7.57 15.36
C LYS A 395 -11.63 7.03 14.28
N HIS A 396 -11.31 7.29 13.02
CA HIS A 396 -12.08 6.78 11.88
C HIS A 396 -12.09 5.23 11.85
N TYR A 397 -10.93 4.59 12.10
CA TYR A 397 -10.85 3.13 12.25
C TYR A 397 -11.54 2.60 13.51
N GLU A 398 -11.45 3.31 14.63
CA GLU A 398 -12.17 2.96 15.88
C GLU A 398 -13.69 2.93 15.67
N LEU A 399 -14.24 3.94 15.00
CA LEU A 399 -15.68 4.02 14.71
C LEU A 399 -16.12 2.84 13.82
N ARG A 400 -15.32 2.47 12.82
CA ARG A 400 -15.59 1.31 12.00
C ARG A 400 -15.58 0.01 12.81
N ALA A 401 -14.55 -0.19 13.64
CA ALA A 401 -14.43 -1.39 14.47
C ALA A 401 -15.55 -1.50 15.52
N ALA A 402 -16.17 -0.37 15.87
CA ALA A 402 -17.28 -0.29 16.82
C ALA A 402 -18.66 -0.33 16.14
N ASP A 403 -18.73 -0.51 14.82
CA ASP A 403 -19.96 -0.42 14.01
C ASP A 403 -20.71 0.91 14.24
N GLN A 404 -19.98 2.02 14.22
CA GLN A 404 -20.45 3.38 14.49
C GLN A 404 -20.14 4.36 13.35
N LEU A 405 -20.01 3.85 12.13
CA LEU A 405 -19.82 4.71 10.99
C LEU A 405 -21.12 5.49 10.69
N ALA A 406 -20.97 6.70 10.15
CA ALA A 406 -22.08 7.47 9.60
C ALA A 406 -22.69 6.74 8.40
N PRO A 407 -23.91 7.15 7.93
CA PRO A 407 -24.55 6.57 6.75
C PRO A 407 -23.65 6.53 5.52
N ALA A 408 -22.73 7.48 5.38
CA ALA A 408 -21.68 7.44 4.37
C ALA A 408 -20.31 7.67 5.01
N ALA A 409 -19.27 6.97 4.54
CA ALA A 409 -17.92 7.11 5.07
C ALA A 409 -16.87 6.93 3.96
N PHE A 410 -16.01 7.95 3.77
CA PHE A 410 -14.91 7.84 2.82
C PHE A 410 -13.79 6.99 3.42
N TYR A 411 -13.37 5.99 2.66
CA TYR A 411 -12.27 5.09 3.00
C TYR A 411 -11.32 4.89 1.83
N ASN A 412 -10.11 4.46 2.15
CA ASN A 412 -9.25 3.80 1.19
C ASN A 412 -9.04 2.34 1.59
N TRP A 413 -8.74 1.50 0.60
CA TRP A 413 -8.40 0.11 0.83
C TRP A 413 -7.26 -0.32 -0.08
N GLY A 414 -6.13 -0.63 0.54
CA GLY A 414 -4.99 -1.23 -0.15
C GLY A 414 -5.08 -2.76 -0.08
N ASN A 415 -4.95 -3.41 -1.23
CA ASN A 415 -5.02 -4.86 -1.32
C ASN A 415 -3.92 -5.44 -2.20
N SER A 416 -2.69 -5.42 -1.70
CA SER A 416 -1.54 -5.96 -2.42
C SER A 416 -1.45 -7.49 -2.40
N VAL A 417 -2.40 -8.18 -1.78
CA VAL A 417 -2.58 -9.64 -1.93
C VAL A 417 -3.15 -9.98 -3.30
N ALA A 418 -3.77 -9.00 -3.97
CA ALA A 418 -4.48 -9.16 -5.24
C ALA A 418 -5.58 -10.24 -5.19
N ASP A 419 -6.33 -10.28 -4.09
CA ASP A 419 -7.43 -11.21 -3.89
C ASP A 419 -8.65 -10.52 -3.25
N PRO A 420 -9.86 -10.70 -3.81
CA PRO A 420 -11.06 -10.06 -3.28
C PRO A 420 -11.41 -10.43 -1.84
N THR A 421 -10.97 -11.60 -1.36
CA THR A 421 -11.19 -12.02 0.04
C THR A 421 -10.67 -10.98 1.01
N THR A 422 -9.52 -10.36 0.71
CA THR A 422 -8.85 -9.40 1.59
C THR A 422 -9.33 -7.94 1.42
N SER A 423 -10.22 -7.67 0.48
CA SER A 423 -10.88 -6.36 0.28
C SER A 423 -12.39 -6.51 0.43
N THR A 424 -13.08 -6.93 -0.62
CA THR A 424 -14.53 -7.11 -0.65
C THR A 424 -15.00 -8.08 0.44
N GLY A 425 -14.28 -9.19 0.64
CA GLY A 425 -14.60 -10.19 1.66
C GLY A 425 -14.56 -9.63 3.08
N PHE A 426 -13.55 -8.82 3.42
CA PHE A 426 -13.51 -8.20 4.75
C PHE A 426 -14.46 -7.02 4.91
N ALA A 427 -14.71 -6.27 3.84
CA ALA A 427 -15.51 -5.04 3.91
C ALA A 427 -17.01 -5.28 3.83
N MET A 428 -17.45 -6.37 3.16
CA MET A 428 -18.84 -6.58 2.77
C MET A 428 -19.44 -7.90 3.27
N PHE A 429 -18.69 -8.65 4.09
CA PHE A 429 -19.18 -9.87 4.69
C PHE A 429 -19.61 -9.63 6.14
N GLY A 430 -20.91 -9.58 6.44
CA GLY A 430 -21.46 -9.23 7.73
C GLY A 430 -20.78 -9.88 8.96
N PRO A 431 -20.44 -11.18 8.95
CA PRO A 431 -19.68 -11.79 10.04
C PRO A 431 -18.23 -11.28 10.21
N SER A 432 -17.68 -10.53 9.26
CA SER A 432 -16.35 -9.92 9.40
C SER A 432 -16.39 -8.73 10.37
N PRO A 433 -15.40 -8.58 11.27
CA PRO A 433 -15.31 -7.42 12.17
C PRO A 433 -15.02 -6.10 11.43
N HIS A 434 -14.79 -6.17 10.12
CA HIS A 434 -14.54 -5.02 9.25
C HIS A 434 -15.70 -4.73 8.29
N SER A 435 -16.78 -5.50 8.38
CA SER A 435 -17.93 -5.29 7.49
C SER A 435 -18.60 -3.95 7.75
N VAL A 436 -19.13 -3.39 6.68
CA VAL A 436 -19.96 -2.18 6.68
C VAL A 436 -21.35 -2.45 6.13
N TRP A 437 -21.66 -3.73 5.88
CA TRP A 437 -22.93 -4.17 5.31
C TRP A 437 -23.29 -5.57 5.81
N ASP A 438 -24.46 -5.72 6.42
CA ASP A 438 -24.91 -6.97 7.07
C ASP A 438 -26.02 -7.72 6.29
N GLY A 439 -26.26 -7.35 5.03
CA GLY A 439 -27.30 -7.98 4.20
C GLY A 439 -27.11 -9.48 4.00
N GLU A 440 -28.17 -10.26 4.27
CA GLU A 440 -28.16 -11.73 4.12
C GLU A 440 -27.77 -12.19 2.70
N ASP A 441 -28.11 -11.40 1.67
CA ASP A 441 -27.76 -11.67 0.27
C ASP A 441 -26.24 -11.73 0.06
N LEU A 442 -25.51 -10.72 0.58
CA LEU A 442 -24.05 -10.72 0.50
C LEU A 442 -23.41 -11.80 1.36
N ILE A 443 -23.95 -12.06 2.54
CA ILE A 443 -23.50 -13.19 3.39
C ILE A 443 -23.63 -14.50 2.63
N GLY A 444 -24.76 -14.71 1.94
CA GLY A 444 -25.01 -15.90 1.11
C GLY A 444 -24.10 -16.01 -0.11
N MET A 445 -23.72 -14.89 -0.72
CA MET A 445 -22.80 -14.87 -1.88
C MET A 445 -21.34 -15.03 -1.47
N ILE A 446 -20.88 -14.31 -0.45
CA ILE A 446 -19.47 -14.27 -0.04
C ILE A 446 -19.08 -15.49 0.80
N GLY A 447 -19.94 -15.92 1.72
CA GLY A 447 -19.63 -17.02 2.64
C GLY A 447 -19.04 -18.27 1.97
N PRO A 448 -19.65 -18.81 0.91
CA PRO A 448 -19.11 -19.98 0.20
C PRO A 448 -17.72 -19.74 -0.40
N LEU A 449 -17.38 -18.51 -0.80
CA LEU A 449 -16.11 -18.19 -1.48
C LEU A 449 -14.90 -18.27 -0.56
N TRP A 450 -15.09 -18.17 0.76
CA TRP A 450 -14.03 -18.35 1.76
C TRP A 450 -13.45 -19.76 1.78
N GLY A 451 -14.22 -20.76 1.33
CA GLY A 451 -13.80 -22.15 1.31
C GLY A 451 -13.84 -22.80 -0.09
N GLU A 452 -14.09 -22.01 -1.15
CA GLU A 452 -14.14 -22.54 -2.50
C GLU A 452 -12.73 -22.90 -3.00
N GLY A 453 -12.56 -24.17 -3.26
CA GLY A 453 -11.28 -24.71 -3.72
C GLY A 453 -11.09 -24.75 -5.23
N ASP A 454 -12.16 -24.56 -5.99
CA ASP A 454 -12.11 -24.41 -7.44
C ASP A 454 -11.86 -22.93 -7.79
N GLU A 455 -10.67 -22.60 -8.28
CA GLU A 455 -10.26 -21.21 -8.51
C GLU A 455 -11.14 -20.52 -9.56
N GLU A 456 -11.54 -21.21 -10.63
CA GLU A 456 -12.40 -20.61 -11.65
C GLU A 456 -13.77 -20.24 -11.07
N LYS A 457 -14.36 -21.12 -10.25
CA LYS A 457 -15.63 -20.85 -9.56
C LYS A 457 -15.47 -19.72 -8.55
N ARG A 458 -14.36 -19.71 -7.81
CA ARG A 458 -14.06 -18.67 -6.83
C ARG A 458 -13.96 -17.29 -7.49
N ILE A 459 -13.19 -17.17 -8.58
CA ILE A 459 -13.07 -15.94 -9.36
C ILE A 459 -14.42 -15.50 -9.94
N ALA A 460 -15.17 -16.43 -10.53
CA ALA A 460 -16.51 -16.14 -11.06
C ALA A 460 -17.47 -15.66 -9.96
N GLY A 461 -17.40 -16.28 -8.78
CA GLY A 461 -18.17 -15.87 -7.61
C GLY A 461 -17.84 -14.44 -7.15
N TRP A 462 -16.56 -14.08 -7.08
CA TRP A 462 -16.14 -12.73 -6.71
C TRP A 462 -16.55 -11.67 -7.75
N LYS A 463 -16.51 -11.99 -9.05
CA LYS A 463 -17.06 -11.10 -10.10
C LYS A 463 -18.56 -10.89 -9.93
N ALA A 464 -19.30 -11.94 -9.56
CA ALA A 464 -20.73 -11.82 -9.28
C ALA A 464 -21.02 -10.96 -8.04
N VAL A 465 -20.21 -11.07 -6.98
CA VAL A 465 -20.29 -10.22 -5.79
C VAL A 465 -20.04 -8.75 -6.15
N ASP A 466 -18.96 -8.44 -6.88
CA ASP A 466 -18.66 -7.07 -7.29
C ASP A 466 -19.78 -6.47 -8.15
N LYS A 467 -20.32 -7.27 -9.07
CA LYS A 467 -21.48 -6.84 -9.87
C LYS A 467 -22.70 -6.55 -9.00
N TYR A 468 -22.99 -7.39 -8.02
CA TYR A 468 -24.11 -7.17 -7.09
C TYR A 468 -23.92 -5.88 -6.28
N ILE A 469 -22.71 -5.63 -5.78
CA ILE A 469 -22.35 -4.41 -5.05
C ILE A 469 -22.59 -3.16 -5.94
N ALA A 470 -22.15 -3.20 -7.19
CA ALA A 470 -22.30 -2.10 -8.14
C ALA A 470 -23.77 -1.89 -8.53
N ASP A 471 -24.51 -2.96 -8.86
CA ASP A 471 -25.93 -2.91 -9.26
C ASP A 471 -26.83 -2.35 -8.14
N ASN A 472 -26.44 -2.53 -6.87
CA ASN A 472 -27.17 -2.04 -5.70
C ASN A 472 -26.53 -0.81 -5.04
N ALA A 473 -25.44 -0.30 -5.59
CA ALA A 473 -24.66 0.82 -5.07
C ALA A 473 -24.39 0.69 -3.56
N LEU A 474 -23.89 -0.47 -3.10
CA LEU A 474 -23.62 -0.70 -1.68
C LEU A 474 -22.31 0.00 -1.25
N VAL A 475 -21.40 0.17 -2.18
CA VAL A 475 -20.18 0.97 -2.06
C VAL A 475 -20.07 1.85 -3.32
N ILE A 476 -19.52 3.03 -3.19
CA ILE A 476 -19.16 3.87 -4.34
C ILE A 476 -17.63 3.86 -4.49
N PRO A 477 -17.05 2.97 -5.30
CA PRO A 477 -15.65 3.07 -5.68
C PRO A 477 -15.44 4.37 -6.46
N LEU A 478 -14.39 5.11 -6.12
CA LEU A 478 -14.11 6.41 -6.76
C LEU A 478 -12.93 6.31 -7.71
N LEU A 479 -11.79 5.88 -7.19
CA LEU A 479 -10.55 5.84 -7.95
C LEU A 479 -9.57 4.80 -7.40
N GLN A 480 -8.71 4.29 -8.28
CA GLN A 480 -7.45 3.67 -7.95
C GLN A 480 -6.38 4.77 -7.86
N TYR A 481 -5.62 4.79 -6.77
CA TYR A 481 -4.57 5.78 -6.58
C TYR A 481 -3.39 5.56 -7.51
N VAL A 482 -2.78 6.66 -7.93
CA VAL A 482 -1.51 6.68 -8.66
C VAL A 482 -0.43 7.19 -7.73
N GLN A 483 0.63 6.42 -7.53
CA GLN A 483 1.77 6.81 -6.69
C GLN A 483 2.80 7.59 -7.51
N PRO A 484 3.06 8.87 -7.18
CA PRO A 484 4.13 9.64 -7.77
C PRO A 484 5.46 9.33 -7.09
N ILE A 485 6.50 9.10 -7.90
CA ILE A 485 7.89 8.89 -7.46
C ILE A 485 8.75 9.90 -8.20
N LEU A 486 9.49 10.73 -7.49
CA LEU A 486 10.55 11.56 -8.05
C LEU A 486 11.89 10.90 -7.83
N HIS A 487 12.72 10.90 -8.86
CA HIS A 487 14.07 10.34 -8.77
C HIS A 487 15.09 11.11 -9.61
N ALA A 488 16.36 11.00 -9.23
CA ALA A 488 17.46 11.54 -10.02
C ALA A 488 17.48 10.86 -11.40
N ASP A 489 17.90 11.57 -12.44
CA ASP A 489 18.01 11.04 -13.81
C ASP A 489 19.01 9.89 -13.94
N GLY A 490 20.00 9.81 -13.03
CA GLY A 490 20.91 8.67 -12.90
C GLY A 490 20.33 7.41 -12.24
N VAL A 491 19.05 7.40 -11.85
CA VAL A 491 18.37 6.26 -11.22
C VAL A 491 17.17 5.85 -12.06
N ALA A 492 17.09 4.59 -12.44
CA ALA A 492 15.89 4.00 -13.02
C ALA A 492 15.07 3.31 -11.92
N VAL A 493 13.81 3.70 -11.77
CA VAL A 493 12.88 3.16 -10.78
C VAL A 493 11.82 2.32 -11.49
N THR A 494 11.60 1.10 -10.99
CA THR A 494 10.48 0.24 -11.41
C THR A 494 9.34 0.42 -10.40
N PRO A 495 8.20 1.01 -10.79
CA PRO A 495 7.04 1.06 -9.91
C PRO A 495 6.53 -0.34 -9.56
N HIS A 496 6.03 -0.49 -8.35
CA HIS A 496 5.43 -1.73 -7.87
C HIS A 496 3.96 -1.48 -7.52
N ALA A 497 3.06 -2.31 -8.03
CA ALA A 497 1.62 -2.09 -7.82
C ALA A 497 1.19 -2.19 -6.34
N SER A 498 2.00 -2.76 -5.47
CA SER A 498 1.77 -2.68 -4.01
C SER A 498 2.07 -1.29 -3.41
N GLY A 499 2.67 -0.37 -4.16
CA GLY A 499 3.19 0.89 -3.65
C GLY A 499 4.54 0.77 -2.92
N ALA A 500 5.09 -0.42 -2.79
CA ALA A 500 6.40 -0.61 -2.16
C ALA A 500 7.52 -0.05 -3.03
N LEU A 501 8.45 0.66 -2.41
CA LEU A 501 9.66 1.12 -3.06
C LEU A 501 10.79 0.14 -2.75
N LEU A 502 11.26 -0.60 -3.76
CA LEU A 502 12.18 -1.72 -3.62
C LEU A 502 13.59 -1.34 -4.13
N PRO A 503 14.54 -0.99 -3.25
CA PRO A 503 15.86 -0.53 -3.65
C PRO A 503 16.64 -1.52 -4.53
N HIS A 504 16.45 -2.84 -4.34
CA HIS A 504 17.13 -3.86 -5.13
C HIS A 504 16.63 -3.95 -6.58
N LEU A 505 15.45 -3.43 -6.87
CA LEU A 505 14.91 -3.33 -8.24
C LEU A 505 15.34 -2.04 -8.94
N MET A 506 15.90 -1.07 -8.21
CA MET A 506 16.41 0.16 -8.81
C MET A 506 17.72 -0.10 -9.53
N LYS A 507 17.89 0.56 -10.67
CA LYS A 507 19.07 0.42 -11.53
C LYS A 507 19.74 1.76 -11.73
N ARG A 508 21.03 1.73 -12.05
CA ARG A 508 21.70 2.92 -12.60
C ARG A 508 21.13 3.18 -13.98
N ALA A 509 20.67 4.41 -14.22
CA ALA A 509 20.25 4.80 -15.57
C ALA A 509 21.47 4.91 -16.47
N SER A 510 21.34 4.44 -17.72
CA SER A 510 22.42 4.42 -18.74
C SER A 510 22.60 5.77 -19.40
#